data_648e4c6d1028e2bc42777555005154b3
#
_entry.id   648e4c6d1028e2bc42777555005154b3
#
_cell.length_a   1.000
_cell.length_b   1.000
_cell.length_c   1.000
_cell.angle_alpha   90.00
_cell.angle_beta   90.00
_cell.angle_gamma   90.00
#
_symmetry.space_group_name_H-M   'P 1'
#
loop_
_entity.id
_entity.type
_entity.pdbx_description
1 polymer ?
#
loop_
_entity_poly.entity_id
_entity_poly.type
_entity_poly.pdbx_seq_one_letter_code
_entity_poly.pdbx_strand_id
1 'polypeptide(L)'
;MGQVKLNVEELGDFVKHMILNNQHIQEKGMVPVTINVEGEAGLGKTSSIIQLGEELGLQVEKLNLSQFEELGDLIGFPVKEYKIKNSEGKVLWITEQEITAANEKGYRVIDKRMAHAKPAWVQGKKDGGILILDDFTRADTRFMQAVMEICDRQEYVSWKLPKNWHVILTTNPDNGDYNVTSLDVAQQTRFISVDLRFDEK
;
A
#
# COMPACT_ATOMS: atom_id res chain seq x y z
N MET A 1 14.23 -20.31 8.76
CA MET A 1 13.07 -21.09 8.25
C MET A 1 13.09 -20.96 6.74
N GLY A 2 13.00 -22.07 5.98
CA GLY A 2 12.90 -21.98 4.53
C GLY A 2 11.59 -21.35 4.11
N GLN A 3 11.63 -20.40 3.16
CA GLN A 3 10.42 -19.84 2.55
C GLN A 3 9.63 -20.95 1.83
N VAL A 4 8.30 -20.81 1.81
CA VAL A 4 7.44 -21.71 1.05
C VAL A 4 7.65 -21.41 -0.43
N LYS A 5 7.97 -22.45 -1.20
CA LYS A 5 8.14 -22.36 -2.66
C LYS A 5 6.82 -22.67 -3.33
N LEU A 6 6.41 -21.84 -4.25
CA LEU A 6 5.16 -21.94 -4.98
C LEU A 6 5.41 -21.80 -6.48
N ASN A 7 4.62 -22.52 -7.29
CA ASN A 7 4.48 -22.21 -8.70
C ASN A 7 3.42 -21.13 -8.94
N VAL A 8 3.16 -20.74 -10.18
CA VAL A 8 2.23 -19.66 -10.53
C VAL A 8 0.79 -19.98 -10.11
N GLU A 9 0.33 -21.22 -10.27
CA GLU A 9 -1.02 -21.65 -9.91
C GLU A 9 -1.19 -21.66 -8.39
N GLU A 10 -0.24 -22.24 -7.67
CA GLU A 10 -0.19 -22.27 -6.20
C GLU A 10 -0.09 -20.86 -5.61
N LEU A 11 0.62 -19.93 -6.26
CA LEU A 11 0.65 -18.52 -5.87
C LEU A 11 -0.75 -17.91 -5.96
N GLY A 12 -1.48 -18.17 -7.05
CA GLY A 12 -2.85 -17.71 -7.23
C GLY A 12 -3.76 -18.16 -6.09
N ASP A 13 -3.72 -19.44 -5.76
CA ASP A 13 -4.52 -20.03 -4.68
C ASP A 13 -4.12 -19.48 -3.30
N PHE A 14 -2.82 -19.34 -3.07
CA PHE A 14 -2.30 -18.73 -1.83
C PHE A 14 -2.80 -17.30 -1.65
N VAL A 15 -2.68 -16.45 -2.69
CA VAL A 15 -3.13 -15.05 -2.62
C VAL A 15 -4.65 -14.97 -2.43
N LYS A 16 -5.46 -15.80 -3.12
CA LYS A 16 -6.91 -15.89 -2.89
C LYS A 16 -7.23 -16.21 -1.43
N HIS A 17 -6.56 -17.21 -0.86
CA HIS A 17 -6.74 -17.58 0.53
C HIS A 17 -6.38 -16.43 1.48
N MET A 18 -5.26 -15.75 1.22
CA MET A 18 -4.83 -14.61 2.03
C MET A 18 -5.79 -13.42 1.94
N ILE A 19 -6.37 -13.15 0.76
CA ILE A 19 -7.40 -12.11 0.59
C ILE A 19 -8.61 -12.41 1.48
N LEU A 20 -9.13 -13.64 1.45
CA LEU A 20 -10.26 -14.05 2.30
C LEU A 20 -9.93 -13.93 3.80
N ASN A 21 -8.74 -14.39 4.19
CA ASN A 21 -8.29 -14.26 5.58
C ASN A 21 -8.15 -12.79 6.00
N ASN A 22 -7.61 -11.94 5.14
CA ASN A 22 -7.46 -10.52 5.40
C ASN A 22 -8.80 -9.79 5.54
N GLN A 23 -9.81 -10.15 4.75
CA GLN A 23 -11.16 -9.62 4.92
C GLN A 23 -11.71 -9.96 6.31
N HIS A 24 -11.56 -11.21 6.74
CA HIS A 24 -11.98 -11.64 8.08
C HIS A 24 -11.20 -10.94 9.22
N ILE A 25 -9.90 -10.69 9.02
CA ILE A 25 -9.06 -9.93 9.94
C ILE A 25 -9.57 -8.48 10.07
N GLN A 26 -9.90 -7.84 8.95
CA GLN A 26 -10.44 -6.47 8.93
C GLN A 26 -11.82 -6.37 9.58
N GLU A 27 -12.70 -7.36 9.43
CA GLU A 27 -14.00 -7.41 10.13
C GLU A 27 -13.81 -7.39 11.65
N LYS A 28 -12.71 -7.93 12.16
CA LYS A 28 -12.33 -7.89 13.58
C LYS A 28 -11.60 -6.59 13.99
N GLY A 29 -11.47 -5.62 13.08
CA GLY A 29 -10.79 -4.34 13.33
C GLY A 29 -9.27 -4.43 13.37
N MET A 30 -8.69 -5.52 12.87
CA MET A 30 -7.23 -5.70 12.77
C MET A 30 -6.74 -5.31 11.37
N VAL A 31 -5.44 -5.02 11.27
CA VAL A 31 -4.79 -4.68 10.00
C VAL A 31 -4.55 -5.96 9.19
N PRO A 32 -4.87 -5.98 7.89
CA PRO A 32 -4.55 -7.09 7.00
C PRO A 32 -3.06 -7.38 6.93
N VAL A 33 -2.74 -8.64 6.74
CA VAL A 33 -1.36 -9.09 6.57
C VAL A 33 -0.89 -8.77 5.15
N THR A 34 0.27 -8.13 5.03
CA THR A 34 0.95 -7.89 3.76
C THR A 34 1.61 -9.18 3.26
N ILE A 35 1.55 -9.41 1.95
CA ILE A 35 2.20 -10.55 1.28
C ILE A 35 3.46 -10.04 0.59
N ASN A 36 4.56 -10.77 0.68
CA ASN A 36 5.75 -10.57 -0.14
C ASN A 36 5.95 -11.76 -1.07
N VAL A 37 5.96 -11.49 -2.37
CA VAL A 37 6.24 -12.50 -3.41
C VAL A 37 7.66 -12.28 -3.91
N GLU A 38 8.57 -13.13 -3.46
CA GLU A 38 9.95 -13.17 -3.89
C GLU A 38 10.11 -14.10 -5.11
N GLY A 39 11.06 -13.82 -5.96
CA GLY A 39 11.40 -14.67 -7.11
C GLY A 39 12.21 -13.93 -8.15
N GLU A 40 12.82 -14.65 -9.07
CA GLU A 40 13.64 -14.09 -10.13
C GLU A 40 12.85 -13.16 -11.06
N ALA A 41 13.54 -12.27 -11.75
CA ALA A 41 12.93 -11.41 -12.75
C ALA A 41 12.37 -12.26 -13.91
N GLY A 42 11.20 -11.84 -14.43
CA GLY A 42 10.56 -12.52 -15.57
C GLY A 42 9.71 -13.74 -15.22
N LEU A 43 9.61 -14.15 -13.94
CA LEU A 43 8.74 -15.26 -13.51
C LEU A 43 7.22 -14.96 -13.59
N GLY A 44 6.84 -13.74 -13.92
CA GLY A 44 5.44 -13.37 -14.00
C GLY A 44 4.79 -12.98 -12.66
N LYS A 45 5.57 -12.74 -11.58
CA LYS A 45 5.05 -12.34 -10.26
C LYS A 45 3.91 -11.32 -10.34
N THR A 46 4.23 -10.17 -10.89
CA THR A 46 3.31 -9.03 -10.98
C THR A 46 2.14 -9.31 -11.91
N SER A 47 2.40 -9.93 -13.07
CA SER A 47 1.37 -10.25 -14.05
C SER A 47 0.34 -11.25 -13.51
N SER A 48 0.78 -12.26 -12.76
CA SER A 48 -0.12 -13.24 -12.13
C SER A 48 -1.01 -12.61 -11.07
N ILE A 49 -0.48 -11.66 -10.28
CA ILE A 49 -1.26 -10.93 -9.28
C ILE A 49 -2.29 -10.00 -9.94
N ILE A 50 -1.92 -9.32 -11.03
CA ILE A 50 -2.84 -8.46 -11.80
C ILE A 50 -3.98 -9.30 -12.36
N GLN A 51 -3.67 -10.40 -13.05
CA GLN A 51 -4.67 -11.30 -13.61
C GLN A 51 -5.63 -11.83 -12.52
N LEU A 52 -5.09 -12.24 -11.39
CA LEU A 52 -5.88 -12.68 -10.25
C LEU A 52 -6.83 -11.58 -9.73
N GLY A 53 -6.35 -10.34 -9.65
CA GLY A 53 -7.19 -9.20 -9.25
C GLY A 53 -8.36 -9.00 -10.21
N GLU A 54 -8.12 -9.09 -11.52
CA GLU A 54 -9.16 -9.00 -12.55
C GLU A 54 -10.17 -10.16 -12.44
N GLU A 55 -9.71 -11.40 -12.25
CA GLU A 55 -10.57 -12.58 -12.04
C GLU A 55 -11.47 -12.45 -10.81
N LEU A 56 -10.98 -11.81 -9.74
CA LEU A 56 -11.73 -11.56 -8.52
C LEU A 56 -12.61 -10.30 -8.57
N GLY A 57 -12.56 -9.53 -9.65
CA GLY A 57 -13.28 -8.26 -9.79
C GLY A 57 -12.78 -7.16 -8.86
N LEU A 58 -11.53 -7.24 -8.42
CA LEU A 58 -10.88 -6.25 -7.54
C LEU A 58 -10.21 -5.16 -8.37
N GLN A 59 -10.17 -3.95 -7.81
CA GLN A 59 -9.33 -2.89 -8.38
C GLN A 59 -7.85 -3.26 -8.16
N VAL A 60 -7.03 -3.10 -9.19
CA VAL A 60 -5.59 -3.32 -9.05
C VAL A 60 -4.86 -2.00 -9.28
N GLU A 61 -4.04 -1.61 -8.33
CA GLU A 61 -3.10 -0.50 -8.45
C GLU A 61 -1.67 -1.04 -8.35
N LYS A 62 -0.87 -0.75 -9.37
CA LYS A 62 0.53 -1.16 -9.41
C LYS A 62 1.42 0.07 -9.33
N LEU A 63 2.31 0.09 -8.35
CA LEU A 63 3.33 1.12 -8.20
C LEU A 63 4.72 0.47 -8.32
N ASN A 64 5.49 0.88 -9.32
CA ASN A 64 6.88 0.47 -9.43
C ASN A 64 7.75 1.44 -8.62
N LEU A 65 8.20 0.98 -7.47
CA LEU A 65 8.92 1.82 -6.50
C LEU A 65 10.30 2.27 -7.00
N SER A 66 10.91 1.53 -7.93
CA SER A 66 12.19 1.92 -8.52
C SER A 66 12.08 3.08 -9.53
N GLN A 67 10.87 3.45 -9.94
CA GLN A 67 10.59 4.54 -10.88
C GLN A 67 10.15 5.84 -10.21
N PHE A 68 9.92 5.82 -8.90
CA PHE A 68 9.57 7.05 -8.17
C PHE A 68 10.80 7.92 -7.95
N GLU A 69 10.71 9.20 -8.29
CA GLU A 69 11.76 10.20 -8.05
C GLU A 69 11.52 10.92 -6.73
N GLU A 70 10.27 11.29 -6.45
CA GLU A 70 9.88 12.04 -5.27
C GLU A 70 9.06 11.17 -4.29
N LEU A 71 9.44 11.20 -3.02
CA LEU A 71 8.70 10.47 -1.98
C LEU A 71 7.24 10.91 -1.89
N GLY A 72 6.97 12.18 -2.19
CA GLY A 72 5.62 12.74 -2.23
C GLY A 72 4.68 12.07 -3.23
N ASP A 73 5.20 11.48 -4.30
CA ASP A 73 4.40 10.72 -5.27
C ASP A 73 3.82 9.45 -4.65
N LEU A 74 4.57 8.83 -3.73
CA LEU A 74 4.14 7.64 -3.00
C LEU A 74 3.21 7.98 -1.83
N ILE A 75 3.60 8.93 -0.97
CA ILE A 75 2.94 9.19 0.32
C ILE A 75 2.10 10.47 0.35
N GLY A 76 2.08 11.23 -0.72
CA GLY A 76 1.49 12.56 -0.77
C GLY A 76 2.43 13.65 -0.25
N PHE A 77 2.27 14.87 -0.75
CA PHE A 77 3.06 16.02 -0.31
C PHE A 77 2.52 16.60 1.00
N PRO A 78 3.38 17.14 1.87
CA PRO A 78 2.96 17.82 3.07
C PRO A 78 2.08 19.03 2.74
N VAL A 79 0.93 19.13 3.40
CA VAL A 79 -0.03 20.23 3.26
C VAL A 79 -0.46 20.75 4.62
N LYS A 80 -0.78 22.05 4.70
CA LYS A 80 -1.43 22.60 5.88
C LYS A 80 -2.93 22.38 5.80
N GLU A 81 -3.50 21.77 6.82
CA GLU A 81 -4.94 21.62 6.98
C GLU A 81 -5.42 22.43 8.17
N TYR A 82 -6.61 22.98 8.03
CA TYR A 82 -7.29 23.78 9.02
C TYR A 82 -8.57 23.10 9.47
N LYS A 83 -8.69 22.91 10.77
CA LYS A 83 -9.91 22.39 11.39
C LYS A 83 -10.91 23.51 11.49
N ILE A 84 -12.05 23.35 10.87
CA ILE A 84 -13.13 24.33 10.89
C ILE A 84 -14.36 23.77 11.59
N LYS A 85 -15.14 24.65 12.22
CA LYS A 85 -16.39 24.31 12.91
C LYS A 85 -17.45 25.34 12.58
N ASN A 86 -18.69 24.90 12.34
CA ASN A 86 -19.85 25.79 12.20
C ASN A 86 -20.66 25.91 13.50
N SER A 87 -21.69 26.76 13.49
CA SER A 87 -22.61 26.99 14.65
C SER A 87 -23.36 25.72 15.09
N GLU A 88 -23.58 24.75 14.17
CA GLU A 88 -24.25 23.49 14.45
C GLU A 88 -23.32 22.42 15.03
N GLY A 89 -22.02 22.76 15.19
CA GLY A 89 -21.03 21.84 15.72
C GLY A 89 -20.38 20.94 14.69
N LYS A 90 -20.71 21.06 13.41
CA LYS A 90 -20.07 20.28 12.33
C LYS A 90 -18.61 20.67 12.18
N VAL A 91 -17.72 19.67 12.18
CA VAL A 91 -16.27 19.84 12.11
C VAL A 91 -15.73 19.21 10.84
N LEU A 92 -14.86 19.92 10.13
CA LEU A 92 -14.20 19.46 8.91
C LEU A 92 -12.73 19.88 8.94
N TRP A 93 -11.89 19.14 8.19
CA TRP A 93 -10.54 19.57 7.85
C TRP A 93 -10.53 20.03 6.39
N ILE A 94 -9.96 21.18 6.14
CA ILE A 94 -9.88 21.82 4.81
C ILE A 94 -8.48 22.36 4.57
N THR A 95 -8.16 22.61 3.30
CA THR A 95 -6.93 23.28 2.89
C THR A 95 -7.05 24.80 3.01
N GLU A 96 -5.91 25.51 2.94
CA GLU A 96 -5.87 26.97 3.02
C GLU A 96 -6.73 27.65 1.95
N GLN A 97 -6.78 27.07 0.75
CA GLN A 97 -7.54 27.60 -0.39
C GLN A 97 -9.06 27.58 -0.16
N GLU A 98 -9.54 26.69 0.70
CA GLU A 98 -10.97 26.52 0.99
C GLU A 98 -11.48 27.40 2.14
N ILE A 99 -10.57 28.09 2.88
CA ILE A 99 -10.92 28.86 4.08
C ILE A 99 -11.92 29.98 3.78
N THR A 100 -11.70 30.75 2.70
CA THR A 100 -12.58 31.85 2.33
C THR A 100 -14.01 31.38 2.09
N ALA A 101 -14.16 30.34 1.25
CA ALA A 101 -15.48 29.77 0.96
C ALA A 101 -16.14 29.13 2.20
N ALA A 102 -15.35 28.57 3.12
CA ALA A 102 -15.85 28.02 4.37
C ALA A 102 -16.34 29.11 5.33
N ASN A 103 -15.62 30.24 5.43
CA ASN A 103 -16.03 31.38 6.25
C ASN A 103 -17.35 31.99 5.77
N GLU A 104 -17.57 32.08 4.46
CA GLU A 104 -18.83 32.55 3.87
C GLU A 104 -20.01 31.64 4.24
N LYS A 105 -19.75 30.33 4.44
CA LYS A 105 -20.74 29.34 4.90
C LYS A 105 -20.87 29.26 6.43
N GLY A 106 -20.30 30.22 7.17
CA GLY A 106 -20.42 30.31 8.62
C GLY A 106 -19.49 29.40 9.42
N TYR A 107 -18.48 28.81 8.78
CA TYR A 107 -17.44 28.04 9.49
C TYR A 107 -16.38 29.01 10.07
N ARG A 108 -15.75 28.58 11.17
CA ARG A 108 -14.63 29.28 11.80
C ARG A 108 -13.47 28.33 11.98
N VAL A 109 -12.26 28.79 11.72
CA VAL A 109 -11.03 28.01 11.98
C VAL A 109 -10.83 27.90 13.49
N ILE A 110 -10.65 26.67 13.98
CA ILE A 110 -10.44 26.38 15.41
C ILE A 110 -9.10 25.69 15.70
N ASP A 111 -8.43 25.13 14.68
CA ASP A 111 -7.15 24.44 14.82
C ASP A 111 -6.45 24.33 13.47
N LYS A 112 -5.17 23.93 13.45
CA LYS A 112 -4.40 23.66 12.26
C LYS A 112 -3.42 22.51 12.48
N ARG A 113 -3.10 21.76 11.42
CA ARG A 113 -2.09 20.70 11.45
C ARG A 113 -1.31 20.63 10.14
N MET A 114 -0.15 19.96 10.19
CA MET A 114 0.48 19.41 8.99
C MET A 114 -0.16 18.06 8.67
N ALA A 115 -0.51 17.85 7.42
CA ALA A 115 -1.05 16.61 6.89
C ALA A 115 -0.30 16.24 5.61
N HIS A 116 -0.59 15.09 5.03
CA HIS A 116 -0.15 14.72 3.69
C HIS A 116 -1.36 14.67 2.77
N ALA A 117 -1.28 15.35 1.64
CA ALA A 117 -2.29 15.25 0.60
C ALA A 117 -2.43 13.79 0.17
N LYS A 118 -3.66 13.32 -0.03
CA LYS A 118 -3.88 11.97 -0.51
C LYS A 118 -3.23 11.82 -1.89
N PRO A 119 -2.28 10.90 -2.11
CA PRO A 119 -1.60 10.74 -3.40
C PRO A 119 -2.58 10.31 -4.50
N ALA A 120 -2.25 10.64 -5.75
CA ALA A 120 -3.13 10.42 -6.89
C ALA A 120 -3.57 8.95 -7.06
N TRP A 121 -2.68 8.01 -6.76
CA TRP A 121 -2.95 6.57 -6.88
C TRP A 121 -3.97 6.05 -5.86
N VAL A 122 -4.20 6.76 -4.73
CA VAL A 122 -5.25 6.44 -3.74
C VAL A 122 -6.52 7.24 -3.98
N GLN A 123 -6.39 8.42 -4.60
CA GLN A 123 -7.51 9.33 -4.78
C GLN A 123 -8.60 8.71 -5.66
N GLY A 124 -9.86 8.74 -5.19
CA GLY A 124 -11.01 8.20 -5.94
C GLY A 124 -11.12 6.68 -5.93
N LYS A 125 -10.21 5.95 -5.29
CA LYS A 125 -10.32 4.50 -5.16
C LYS A 125 -11.48 4.11 -4.24
N LYS A 126 -12.16 3.03 -4.63
CA LYS A 126 -13.28 2.44 -3.87
C LYS A 126 -12.79 1.30 -2.98
N ASP A 127 -13.65 0.82 -2.11
CA ASP A 127 -13.38 -0.38 -1.30
C ASP A 127 -13.18 -1.62 -2.19
N GLY A 128 -12.26 -2.49 -1.79
CA GLY A 128 -11.92 -3.72 -2.49
C GLY A 128 -10.87 -3.53 -3.58
N GLY A 129 -9.62 -3.88 -3.29
CA GLY A 129 -8.54 -3.76 -4.25
C GLY A 129 -7.24 -4.44 -3.81
N ILE A 130 -6.30 -4.50 -4.74
CA ILE A 130 -4.93 -4.96 -4.54
C ILE A 130 -3.99 -3.80 -4.85
N LEU A 131 -3.11 -3.48 -3.90
CA LEU A 131 -1.99 -2.59 -4.10
C LEU A 131 -0.72 -3.42 -4.30
N ILE A 132 -0.15 -3.38 -5.49
CA ILE A 132 1.12 -4.03 -5.79
C ILE A 132 2.23 -2.99 -5.68
N LEU A 133 3.14 -3.19 -4.76
CA LEU A 133 4.36 -2.39 -4.61
C LEU A 133 5.52 -3.19 -5.21
N ASP A 134 5.77 -2.91 -6.48
CA ASP A 134 6.68 -3.67 -7.35
C ASP A 134 8.13 -3.22 -7.16
N ASP A 135 9.08 -4.16 -7.26
CA ASP A 135 10.51 -3.92 -7.09
C ASP A 135 10.91 -3.31 -5.73
N PHE A 136 10.22 -3.72 -4.64
CA PHE A 136 10.38 -3.13 -3.31
C PHE A 136 11.84 -3.06 -2.83
N THR A 137 12.61 -4.14 -2.97
CA THR A 137 14.01 -4.19 -2.53
C THR A 137 14.99 -3.39 -3.42
N ARG A 138 14.52 -2.86 -4.54
CA ARG A 138 15.30 -1.98 -5.43
C ARG A 138 15.03 -0.49 -5.20
N ALA A 139 14.07 -0.18 -4.35
CA ALA A 139 13.74 1.19 -4.00
C ALA A 139 14.79 1.81 -3.05
N ASP A 140 14.87 3.14 -3.06
CA ASP A 140 15.64 3.90 -2.06
C ASP A 140 15.11 3.61 -0.65
N THR A 141 15.99 3.63 0.34
CA THR A 141 15.67 3.34 1.75
C THR A 141 14.51 4.17 2.29
N ARG A 142 14.37 5.44 1.85
CA ARG A 142 13.25 6.31 2.27
C ARG A 142 11.91 5.79 1.79
N PHE A 143 11.85 5.28 0.54
CA PHE A 143 10.65 4.65 0.02
C PHE A 143 10.34 3.35 0.75
N MET A 144 11.37 2.53 1.03
CA MET A 144 11.20 1.30 1.80
C MET A 144 10.61 1.57 3.20
N GLN A 145 11.09 2.61 3.89
CA GLN A 145 10.53 3.01 5.19
C GLN A 145 9.07 3.44 5.10
N ALA A 146 8.71 4.24 4.09
CA ALA A 146 7.33 4.66 3.87
C ALA A 146 6.41 3.48 3.53
N VAL A 147 6.89 2.54 2.72
CA VAL A 147 6.17 1.30 2.40
C VAL A 147 5.92 0.46 3.66
N MET A 148 6.91 0.36 4.56
CA MET A 148 6.73 -0.36 5.82
C MET A 148 5.58 0.22 6.66
N GLU A 149 5.45 1.55 6.72
CA GLU A 149 4.33 2.20 7.41
C GLU A 149 2.98 1.84 6.76
N ILE A 150 2.91 1.84 5.42
CA ILE A 150 1.72 1.44 4.66
C ILE A 150 1.38 -0.04 4.91
N CYS A 151 2.38 -0.92 4.95
CA CYS A 151 2.20 -2.34 5.24
C CYS A 151 1.66 -2.58 6.66
N ASP A 152 2.19 -1.85 7.65
CA ASP A 152 1.83 -2.03 9.06
C ASP A 152 0.44 -1.50 9.40
N ARG A 153 0.00 -0.42 8.76
CA ARG A 153 -1.19 0.33 9.18
C ARG A 153 -2.24 0.51 8.11
N GLN A 154 -1.90 0.27 6.84
CA GLN A 154 -2.69 0.64 5.66
C GLN A 154 -3.08 2.13 5.65
N GLU A 155 -2.25 2.95 6.27
CA GLU A 155 -2.40 4.41 6.34
C GLU A 155 -1.03 5.08 6.33
N TYR A 156 -1.01 6.36 5.97
CA TYR A 156 0.17 7.20 6.10
C TYR A 156 -0.25 8.59 6.59
N VAL A 157 0.21 8.96 7.77
CA VAL A 157 -0.03 10.23 8.47
C VAL A 157 -1.51 10.64 8.52
N SER A 158 -2.09 11.09 7.41
CA SER A 158 -3.44 11.69 7.35
C SER A 158 -4.41 11.01 6.39
N TRP A 159 -3.96 10.02 5.63
CA TRP A 159 -4.83 9.27 4.73
C TRP A 159 -4.70 7.75 4.96
N LYS A 160 -5.74 7.03 4.53
CA LYS A 160 -5.83 5.57 4.65
C LYS A 160 -6.16 4.96 3.31
N LEU A 161 -5.72 3.72 3.11
CA LEU A 161 -6.25 2.88 2.03
C LEU A 161 -7.75 2.65 2.26
N PRO A 162 -8.54 2.52 1.19
CA PRO A 162 -9.93 2.11 1.31
C PRO A 162 -10.03 0.71 1.94
N LYS A 163 -11.22 0.35 2.45
CA LYS A 163 -11.44 -0.96 3.08
C LYS A 163 -11.23 -2.11 2.07
N ASN A 164 -10.84 -3.26 2.58
CA ASN A 164 -10.60 -4.47 1.78
C ASN A 164 -9.56 -4.27 0.67
N TRP A 165 -8.56 -3.42 0.92
CA TRP A 165 -7.36 -3.36 0.11
C TRP A 165 -6.29 -4.29 0.67
N HIS A 166 -5.61 -5.01 -0.22
CA HIS A 166 -4.59 -5.99 0.12
C HIS A 166 -3.25 -5.54 -0.46
N VAL A 167 -2.26 -5.36 0.40
CA VAL A 167 -0.93 -4.92 -0.02
C VAL A 167 -0.10 -6.15 -0.37
N ILE A 168 0.49 -6.15 -1.56
CA ILE A 168 1.38 -7.20 -2.04
C ILE A 168 2.68 -6.55 -2.50
N LEU A 169 3.79 -6.97 -1.91
CA LEU A 169 5.13 -6.59 -2.33
C LEU A 169 5.63 -7.60 -3.35
N THR A 170 6.42 -7.14 -4.32
CA THR A 170 7.25 -8.03 -5.12
C THR A 170 8.72 -7.71 -4.89
N THR A 171 9.53 -8.75 -4.74
CA THR A 171 10.96 -8.62 -4.48
C THR A 171 11.76 -9.57 -5.37
N ASN A 172 13.02 -9.21 -5.61
CA ASN A 172 13.99 -10.10 -6.23
C ASN A 172 14.89 -10.72 -5.16
N PRO A 173 15.41 -11.92 -5.37
CA PRO A 173 16.28 -12.58 -4.39
C PRO A 173 17.60 -11.81 -4.20
N ASP A 174 18.10 -11.81 -2.97
CA ASP A 174 19.42 -11.27 -2.63
C ASP A 174 20.49 -12.35 -2.82
N ASN A 175 20.79 -12.69 -4.07
CA ASN A 175 21.76 -13.71 -4.46
C ASN A 175 23.01 -13.15 -5.16
N GLY A 176 23.12 -11.79 -5.20
CA GLY A 176 24.22 -11.09 -5.84
C GLY A 176 24.00 -10.76 -7.33
N ASP A 177 22.97 -11.31 -7.96
CA ASP A 177 22.63 -11.06 -9.37
C ASP A 177 21.83 -9.75 -9.55
N TYR A 178 21.24 -9.27 -8.45
CA TYR A 178 20.41 -8.06 -8.44
C TYR A 178 20.98 -7.02 -7.48
N ASN A 179 20.90 -5.75 -7.87
CA ASN A 179 21.19 -4.65 -6.96
C ASN A 179 19.98 -4.41 -6.06
N VAL A 180 19.94 -5.11 -4.93
CA VAL A 180 18.85 -5.08 -3.97
C VAL A 180 19.35 -4.64 -2.59
N THR A 181 18.50 -3.98 -1.83
CA THR A 181 18.74 -3.67 -0.42
C THR A 181 18.25 -4.84 0.43
N SER A 182 19.15 -5.44 1.22
CA SER A 182 18.79 -6.52 2.13
C SER A 182 17.79 -6.04 3.19
N LEU A 183 16.76 -6.83 3.41
CA LEU A 183 15.75 -6.56 4.44
C LEU A 183 16.25 -7.01 5.81
N ASP A 184 16.13 -6.15 6.82
CA ASP A 184 16.39 -6.54 8.20
C ASP A 184 15.28 -7.44 8.76
N VAL A 185 15.55 -8.04 9.93
CA VAL A 185 14.61 -8.96 10.59
C VAL A 185 13.28 -8.28 10.93
N ALA A 186 13.32 -7.01 11.35
CA ALA A 186 12.12 -6.27 11.72
C ALA A 186 11.23 -6.01 10.49
N GLN A 187 11.83 -5.75 9.34
CA GLN A 187 11.11 -5.62 8.07
C GLN A 187 10.51 -6.95 7.63
N GLN A 188 11.28 -8.04 7.70
CA GLN A 188 10.83 -9.37 7.27
C GLN A 188 9.66 -9.91 8.11
N THR A 189 9.52 -9.50 9.37
CA THR A 189 8.41 -9.94 10.25
C THR A 189 7.07 -9.26 9.97
N ARG A 190 7.04 -8.23 9.12
CA ARG A 190 5.82 -7.45 8.80
C ARG A 190 4.99 -8.00 7.65
N PHE A 191 5.49 -9.03 6.97
CA PHE A 191 4.78 -9.65 5.86
C PHE A 191 5.02 -11.16 5.82
N ILE A 192 4.12 -11.86 5.14
CA ILE A 192 4.31 -13.29 4.84
C ILE A 192 5.00 -13.40 3.50
N SER A 193 6.20 -14.00 3.48
CA SER A 193 7.00 -14.19 2.28
C SER A 193 6.79 -15.57 1.68
N VAL A 194 6.61 -15.60 0.35
CA VAL A 194 6.61 -16.82 -0.47
C VAL A 194 7.58 -16.66 -1.64
N ASP A 195 8.18 -17.76 -2.07
CA ASP A 195 9.18 -17.82 -3.13
C ASP A 195 8.55 -18.42 -4.38
N LEU A 196 8.38 -17.60 -5.44
CA LEU A 196 7.85 -18.06 -6.72
C LEU A 196 8.95 -18.74 -7.53
N ARG A 197 8.71 -19.97 -7.94
CA ARG A 197 9.62 -20.79 -8.74
C ARG A 197 8.95 -21.31 -10.02
N PHE A 198 9.76 -21.56 -11.02
CA PHE A 198 9.30 -22.36 -12.15
C PHE A 198 9.08 -23.81 -11.72
N ASP A 199 8.03 -24.44 -12.25
CA ASP A 199 7.92 -25.88 -12.27
C ASP A 199 8.95 -26.42 -13.27
N GLU A 200 10.00 -27.04 -12.79
CA GLU A 200 10.79 -27.92 -13.63
C GLU A 200 9.94 -29.17 -13.94
N LYS A 201 9.26 -29.17 -15.09
CA LYS A 201 8.62 -30.36 -15.62
C LYS A 201 9.60 -31.19 -16.43
#